data_43889763329fdafae885398f641c3cc3
#
_entry.id   43889763329fdafae885398f641c3cc3
#
_cell.length_a   1.000
_cell.length_b   1.000
_cell.length_c   1.000
_cell.angle_alpha   90.00
_cell.angle_beta   90.00
_cell.angle_gamma   90.00
#
_symmetry.space_group_name_H-M   'P 1'
#
loop_
_entity.id
_entity.type
_entity.pdbx_description
1 polymer ?
#
loop_
_entity_poly.entity_id
_entity_poly.type
_entity_poly.pdbx_seq_one_letter_code
_entity_poly.pdbx_strand_id
1 'polypeptide(L)'
;MSERYADVIPNISHESVDRPFTYIIPEDLRGKLTPGTAVQVPFGNAKEAKLGYVLALRKEAPTGFQLREILGIAEKKVGVEERLLTLAVWMHEHYGCMLNQALKTVLPVKEAVKARPRKTEATGRSEAKVARPARELTSEQSTVLSELRRAEAEKPGGSYLLFGVTGSGKTEVYMRCIEEQRRLGRQAILLLPEINLTFQTVRYLEERFGEEVAIIHSKLSKGERYRQFLRAARGEASVMVGPRSALFAPFPNLGLIIIDEEHDSAYRNDAVPRYDAREVAAKRAELSGAQLILGSATPSVESWQRAKQGEYRLLRLTKRAVSGAVPAEATVVDLRDELRKGNRSVFSRALSEKIVSRLSRGEQVMLFMNRRGYARFLSCRSCGEALRCPHCDVTLTLHEDGSLRCHYCGYRTVKPERCPSCGSPYLAGFGMGTQQLVEQTGRMFPAARVLRLDADAVRGHDSGQGILEKFRAGKADILIGT
;
A
#
# COMPACT_ATOMS: atom_id res chain seq x y z
N MET A 1 9.55 22.20 -39.49
CA MET A 1 9.15 23.46 -38.77
C MET A 1 9.22 23.19 -37.28
N SER A 2 10.07 23.93 -36.57
CA SER A 2 10.23 23.79 -35.11
C SER A 2 9.02 24.27 -34.34
N GLU A 3 8.67 23.59 -33.27
CA GLU A 3 7.62 24.01 -32.33
C GLU A 3 8.00 25.31 -31.64
N ARG A 4 7.05 26.28 -31.64
CA ARG A 4 7.29 27.64 -31.16
C ARG A 4 6.60 27.95 -29.85
N TYR A 5 5.63 27.13 -29.45
CA TYR A 5 4.80 27.36 -28.28
C TYR A 5 4.73 26.10 -27.42
N ALA A 6 4.54 26.30 -26.12
CA ALA A 6 4.35 25.22 -25.15
C ALA A 6 3.15 25.51 -24.26
N ASP A 7 2.29 24.52 -24.08
CA ASP A 7 1.27 24.55 -23.04
C ASP A 7 1.91 24.10 -21.74
N VAL A 8 1.87 24.96 -20.73
CA VAL A 8 2.50 24.73 -19.44
C VAL A 8 1.46 24.82 -18.33
N ILE A 9 1.47 23.84 -17.43
CA ILE A 9 0.71 23.91 -16.19
C ILE A 9 1.57 24.51 -15.09
N PRO A 10 1.21 25.68 -14.54
CA PRO A 10 1.97 26.28 -13.44
C PRO A 10 1.76 25.49 -12.14
N ASN A 11 2.80 25.39 -11.32
CA ASN A 11 2.74 24.70 -10.02
C ASN A 11 2.03 25.59 -8.96
N ILE A 12 0.76 25.89 -9.21
CA ILE A 12 -0.10 26.69 -8.35
C ILE A 12 -1.33 25.86 -8.00
N SER A 13 -1.59 25.68 -6.71
CA SER A 13 -2.75 24.90 -6.24
C SER A 13 -3.94 25.81 -5.97
N HIS A 14 -4.58 26.30 -7.03
CA HIS A 14 -5.78 27.13 -6.97
C HIS A 14 -6.68 26.81 -8.16
N GLU A 15 -7.96 26.60 -7.93
CA GLU A 15 -8.92 26.14 -8.95
C GLU A 15 -9.01 27.07 -10.18
N SER A 16 -8.97 28.39 -9.98
CA SER A 16 -9.09 29.35 -11.08
C SER A 16 -7.94 29.30 -12.09
N VAL A 17 -6.81 28.70 -11.72
CA VAL A 17 -5.60 28.59 -12.54
C VAL A 17 -5.19 27.13 -12.81
N ASP A 18 -6.06 26.18 -12.52
CA ASP A 18 -5.84 24.76 -12.77
C ASP A 18 -6.13 24.39 -14.22
N ARG A 19 -5.40 25.03 -15.12
CA ARG A 19 -5.46 24.82 -16.57
C ARG A 19 -4.09 25.09 -17.19
N PRO A 20 -3.80 24.51 -18.37
CA PRO A 20 -2.60 24.88 -19.11
C PRO A 20 -2.66 26.32 -19.63
N PHE A 21 -1.50 26.97 -19.65
CA PHE A 21 -1.29 28.29 -20.25
C PHE A 21 -0.24 28.15 -21.34
N THR A 22 -0.50 28.81 -22.50
CA THR A 22 0.43 28.76 -23.62
C THR A 22 1.51 29.82 -23.47
N TYR A 23 2.76 29.44 -23.65
CA TYR A 23 3.94 30.31 -23.62
C TYR A 23 4.73 30.22 -24.92
N ILE A 24 5.46 31.25 -25.28
CA ILE A 24 6.41 31.28 -26.36
C ILE A 24 7.67 30.53 -25.93
N ILE A 25 8.21 29.67 -26.79
CA ILE A 25 9.50 29.01 -26.57
C ILE A 25 10.60 29.91 -27.13
N PRO A 26 11.50 30.43 -26.28
CA PRO A 26 12.67 31.19 -26.72
C PRO A 26 13.53 30.38 -27.70
N GLU A 27 14.25 31.07 -28.57
CA GLU A 27 15.05 30.42 -29.64
C GLU A 27 16.10 29.48 -29.09
N ASP A 28 16.73 29.80 -27.98
CA ASP A 28 17.75 29.02 -27.29
C ASP A 28 17.19 27.74 -26.63
N LEU A 29 15.86 27.66 -26.40
CA LEU A 29 15.16 26.50 -25.81
C LEU A 29 14.43 25.64 -26.86
N ARG A 30 14.37 26.05 -28.14
CA ARG A 30 13.74 25.27 -29.20
C ARG A 30 14.49 23.94 -29.41
N GLY A 31 13.72 22.84 -29.45
CA GLY A 31 14.25 21.50 -29.57
C GLY A 31 14.85 20.92 -28.28
N LYS A 32 14.92 21.71 -27.19
CA LYS A 32 15.37 21.22 -25.87
C LYS A 32 14.21 20.88 -24.93
N LEU A 33 13.01 21.39 -25.20
CA LEU A 33 11.81 21.14 -24.42
C LEU A 33 11.07 19.91 -24.95
N THR A 34 10.60 19.09 -24.04
CA THR A 34 9.72 17.93 -24.30
C THR A 34 8.56 17.96 -23.30
N PRO A 35 7.42 17.29 -23.58
CA PRO A 35 6.40 17.09 -22.59
C PRO A 35 6.98 16.56 -21.29
N GLY A 36 6.56 17.12 -20.15
CA GLY A 36 7.10 16.82 -18.83
C GLY A 36 8.30 17.65 -18.40
N THR A 37 8.93 18.44 -19.27
CA THR A 37 10.05 19.30 -18.89
C THR A 37 9.59 20.32 -17.84
N ALA A 38 10.36 20.44 -16.75
CA ALA A 38 10.15 21.45 -15.72
C ALA A 38 10.73 22.80 -16.18
N VAL A 39 9.91 23.82 -16.23
CA VAL A 39 10.28 25.15 -16.72
C VAL A 39 9.95 26.25 -15.71
N GLN A 40 10.63 27.38 -15.84
CA GLN A 40 10.31 28.61 -15.13
C GLN A 40 9.49 29.50 -16.04
N VAL A 41 8.33 29.95 -15.58
CA VAL A 41 7.41 30.79 -16.35
C VAL A 41 6.99 32.03 -15.56
N PRO A 42 6.79 33.17 -16.23
CA PRO A 42 6.19 34.37 -15.62
C PRO A 42 4.68 34.07 -15.43
N PHE A 43 4.12 34.34 -14.25
CA PHE A 43 2.72 34.12 -13.96
C PHE A 43 2.10 35.26 -13.17
N GLY A 44 0.99 35.80 -13.66
CA GLY A 44 0.31 36.97 -13.06
C GLY A 44 1.20 38.21 -13.03
N ASN A 45 1.01 39.05 -12.04
CA ASN A 45 1.81 40.26 -11.82
C ASN A 45 3.01 40.01 -10.89
N ALA A 46 3.29 38.78 -10.53
CA ALA A 46 4.39 38.43 -9.64
C ALA A 46 5.74 38.69 -10.31
N LYS A 47 6.66 39.31 -9.59
CA LYS A 47 8.05 39.52 -10.03
C LYS A 47 8.86 38.21 -10.08
N GLU A 48 8.39 37.18 -9.38
CA GLU A 48 9.08 35.88 -9.28
C GLU A 48 8.57 34.88 -10.33
N ALA A 49 9.50 34.20 -10.97
CA ALA A 49 9.20 33.09 -11.84
C ALA A 49 8.49 31.94 -11.08
N LYS A 50 7.48 31.37 -11.68
CA LYS A 50 6.81 30.18 -11.15
C LYS A 50 7.29 28.91 -11.86
N LEU A 51 7.41 27.84 -11.11
CA LEU A 51 7.65 26.51 -11.68
C LEU A 51 6.41 26.08 -12.47
N GLY A 52 6.62 25.50 -13.64
CA GLY A 52 5.59 24.85 -14.44
C GLY A 52 6.11 23.60 -15.09
N TYR A 53 5.21 22.80 -15.65
CA TYR A 53 5.52 21.59 -16.40
C TYR A 53 4.94 21.71 -17.80
N VAL A 54 5.73 21.41 -18.82
CA VAL A 54 5.29 21.38 -20.22
C VAL A 54 4.34 20.21 -20.39
N LEU A 55 3.11 20.46 -20.86
CA LEU A 55 2.13 19.43 -21.18
C LEU A 55 2.20 19.02 -22.64
N ALA A 56 2.28 20.02 -23.52
CA ALA A 56 2.32 19.82 -24.96
C ALA A 56 3.14 20.91 -25.66
N LEU A 57 3.66 20.60 -26.82
CA LEU A 57 4.32 21.53 -27.72
C LEU A 57 3.41 21.85 -28.90
N ARG A 58 3.41 23.11 -29.36
CA ARG A 58 2.55 23.58 -30.45
C ARG A 58 3.34 24.36 -31.48
N LYS A 59 2.87 24.29 -32.73
CA LYS A 59 3.43 25.07 -33.87
C LYS A 59 2.76 26.43 -34.00
N GLU A 60 1.48 26.52 -33.62
CA GLU A 60 0.65 27.71 -33.80
C GLU A 60 0.26 28.34 -32.46
N ALA A 61 0.18 29.66 -32.43
CA ALA A 61 -0.29 30.40 -31.26
C ALA A 61 -1.83 30.34 -31.18
N PRO A 62 -2.41 30.27 -29.97
CA PRO A 62 -3.82 30.53 -29.81
C PRO A 62 -4.10 32.02 -30.11
N THR A 63 -5.22 32.28 -30.80
CA THR A 63 -5.65 33.63 -31.15
C THR A 63 -6.21 34.38 -29.92
N GLY A 64 -5.98 35.71 -29.88
CA GLY A 64 -6.64 36.58 -28.88
C GLY A 64 -5.92 36.75 -27.54
N PHE A 65 -4.69 36.25 -27.39
CA PHE A 65 -3.91 36.40 -26.15
C PHE A 65 -2.52 36.98 -26.40
N GLN A 66 -2.06 37.86 -25.48
CA GLN A 66 -0.67 38.27 -25.43
C GLN A 66 0.14 37.21 -24.71
N LEU A 67 0.91 36.43 -25.45
CA LEU A 67 1.73 35.35 -24.91
C LEU A 67 3.02 35.89 -24.30
N ARG A 68 3.45 35.24 -23.21
CA ARG A 68 4.74 35.48 -22.54
C ARG A 68 5.73 34.40 -22.89
N GLU A 69 7.03 34.64 -22.72
CA GLU A 69 8.08 33.66 -22.97
C GLU A 69 8.37 32.83 -21.73
N ILE A 70 8.79 31.55 -21.96
CA ILE A 70 9.40 30.69 -20.94
C ILE A 70 10.75 31.33 -20.54
N LEU A 71 11.00 31.45 -19.25
CA LEU A 71 12.21 32.09 -18.71
C LEU A 71 13.43 31.16 -18.71
N GLY A 72 13.21 29.85 -18.72
CA GLY A 72 14.27 28.85 -18.73
C GLY A 72 13.82 27.48 -18.26
N ILE A 73 14.71 26.49 -18.36
CA ILE A 73 14.51 25.15 -17.80
C ILE A 73 14.84 25.21 -16.31
N ALA A 74 14.02 24.54 -15.51
CA ALA A 74 14.21 24.45 -14.06
C ALA A 74 15.18 23.31 -13.72
N GLU A 75 16.48 23.49 -13.94
CA GLU A 75 17.51 22.42 -13.86
C GLU A 75 17.55 21.66 -12.52
N LYS A 76 17.16 22.29 -11.41
CA LYS A 76 17.09 21.65 -10.09
C LYS A 76 15.82 20.85 -9.85
N LYS A 77 14.89 20.84 -10.81
CA LYS A 77 13.62 20.14 -10.70
C LYS A 77 13.63 18.89 -11.56
N VAL A 78 12.91 17.87 -11.09
CA VAL A 78 12.74 16.61 -11.82
C VAL A 78 11.61 16.80 -12.83
N GLY A 79 11.87 16.49 -14.11
CA GLY A 79 10.82 16.42 -15.12
C GLY A 79 9.91 15.20 -14.90
N VAL A 80 8.76 15.21 -15.55
CA VAL A 80 7.80 14.11 -15.58
C VAL A 80 8.04 13.27 -16.83
N GLU A 81 8.09 11.96 -16.71
CA GLU A 81 8.10 11.07 -17.88
C GLU A 81 6.75 11.21 -18.62
N GLU A 82 6.75 11.17 -19.95
CA GLU A 82 5.58 11.50 -20.78
C GLU A 82 4.34 10.64 -20.48
N ARG A 83 4.52 9.34 -20.25
CA ARG A 83 3.39 8.45 -19.89
C ARG A 83 2.84 8.74 -18.50
N LEU A 84 3.71 9.17 -17.56
CA LEU A 84 3.27 9.64 -16.25
C LEU A 84 2.54 10.98 -16.35
N LEU A 85 2.93 11.84 -17.29
CA LEU A 85 2.21 13.07 -17.57
C LEU A 85 0.80 12.76 -18.09
N THR A 86 0.68 11.85 -19.07
CA THR A 86 -0.61 11.37 -19.58
C THR A 86 -1.45 10.73 -18.48
N LEU A 87 -0.82 9.95 -17.60
CA LEU A 87 -1.48 9.37 -16.43
C LEU A 87 -2.00 10.44 -15.48
N ALA A 88 -1.24 11.53 -15.25
CA ALA A 88 -1.68 12.64 -14.39
C ALA A 88 -2.91 13.36 -14.98
N VAL A 89 -2.95 13.57 -16.30
CA VAL A 89 -4.12 14.15 -16.98
C VAL A 89 -5.33 13.24 -16.80
N TRP A 90 -5.17 11.93 -17.03
CA TRP A 90 -6.24 10.95 -16.80
C TRP A 90 -6.70 10.94 -15.33
N MET A 91 -5.77 11.02 -14.37
CA MET A 91 -6.14 11.08 -12.93
C MET A 91 -6.92 12.36 -12.61
N HIS A 92 -6.58 13.49 -13.21
CA HIS A 92 -7.33 14.74 -13.09
C HIS A 92 -8.78 14.57 -13.54
N GLU A 93 -8.98 14.02 -14.74
CA GLU A 93 -10.30 13.80 -15.33
C GLU A 93 -11.12 12.75 -14.57
N HIS A 94 -10.48 11.63 -14.21
CA HIS A 94 -11.16 10.46 -13.61
C HIS A 94 -11.55 10.68 -12.15
N TYR A 95 -10.68 11.33 -11.36
CA TYR A 95 -10.93 11.56 -9.92
C TYR A 95 -11.43 12.98 -9.60
N GLY A 96 -11.60 13.85 -10.59
CA GLY A 96 -12.06 15.23 -10.38
C GLY A 96 -11.14 16.05 -9.49
N CYS A 97 -9.85 15.73 -9.43
CA CYS A 97 -8.87 16.47 -8.67
C CYS A 97 -8.22 17.55 -9.52
N MET A 98 -7.55 18.55 -8.91
CA MET A 98 -6.78 19.53 -9.70
C MET A 98 -5.64 18.82 -10.45
N LEU A 99 -5.37 19.26 -11.70
CA LEU A 99 -4.29 18.72 -12.53
C LEU A 99 -2.92 18.86 -11.84
N ASN A 100 -2.71 19.98 -11.15
CA ASN A 100 -1.50 20.19 -10.35
C ASN A 100 -1.37 19.17 -9.19
N GLN A 101 -2.48 18.74 -8.58
CA GLN A 101 -2.45 17.69 -7.54
C GLN A 101 -2.11 16.32 -8.13
N ALA A 102 -2.69 16.00 -9.30
CA ALA A 102 -2.36 14.80 -10.05
C ALA A 102 -0.88 14.77 -10.46
N LEU A 103 -0.34 15.86 -11.02
CA LEU A 103 1.07 16.00 -11.35
C LEU A 103 1.99 15.84 -10.13
N LYS A 104 1.63 16.41 -9.00
CA LYS A 104 2.39 16.24 -7.74
C LYS A 104 2.37 14.80 -7.23
N THR A 105 1.34 14.04 -7.57
CA THR A 105 1.20 12.63 -7.17
C THR A 105 2.08 11.72 -8.01
N VAL A 106 2.12 11.92 -9.33
CA VAL A 106 2.98 11.15 -10.23
C VAL A 106 4.46 11.54 -10.14
N LEU A 107 4.76 12.67 -9.49
CA LEU A 107 6.11 13.11 -9.14
C LEU A 107 6.40 12.84 -7.67
N PRO A 108 6.83 11.64 -7.31
CA PRO A 108 7.07 11.28 -5.90
C PRO A 108 8.27 12.04 -5.30
N VAL A 109 9.14 12.61 -6.16
CA VAL A 109 10.24 13.49 -5.74
C VAL A 109 10.30 14.72 -6.64
N LYS A 110 10.12 15.90 -6.03
CA LYS A 110 9.98 17.19 -6.73
C LYS A 110 11.30 17.90 -6.98
N GLU A 111 12.35 17.53 -6.27
CA GLU A 111 13.66 18.22 -6.30
C GLU A 111 14.80 17.23 -6.35
N ALA A 112 15.78 17.54 -7.18
CA ALA A 112 17.07 16.86 -7.16
C ALA A 112 17.77 17.19 -5.82
N VAL A 113 17.82 16.24 -4.92
CA VAL A 113 18.50 16.41 -3.63
C VAL A 113 19.91 15.86 -3.75
N LYS A 114 20.94 16.68 -3.38
CA LYS A 114 22.30 16.15 -3.22
C LYS A 114 22.27 15.07 -2.14
N ALA A 115 22.29 13.81 -2.58
CA ALA A 115 22.36 12.68 -1.66
C ALA A 115 23.72 12.74 -0.95
N ARG A 116 23.75 12.96 0.36
CA ARG A 116 24.94 12.68 1.16
C ARG A 116 25.25 11.20 1.02
N PRO A 117 26.52 10.83 0.75
CA PRO A 117 26.90 9.43 0.77
C PRO A 117 26.48 8.86 2.12
N ARG A 118 25.73 7.78 2.11
CA ARG A 118 25.41 7.04 3.34
C ARG A 118 26.76 6.71 3.97
N LYS A 119 27.02 7.13 5.22
CA LYS A 119 27.95 6.40 6.07
C LYS A 119 27.36 5.01 6.10
N THR A 120 27.99 4.11 5.38
CA THR A 120 27.73 2.68 5.49
C THR A 120 27.95 2.33 6.95
N GLU A 121 26.87 2.33 7.75
CA GLU A 121 26.86 1.44 8.89
C GLU A 121 27.04 0.07 8.24
N ALA A 122 28.18 -0.48 8.49
CA ALA A 122 28.60 -1.80 8.07
C ALA A 122 27.71 -2.83 8.79
N THR A 123 26.45 -2.95 8.34
CA THR A 123 25.75 -4.20 8.49
C THR A 123 26.42 -5.14 7.51
N GLY A 124 27.36 -5.93 8.05
CA GLY A 124 28.23 -6.89 7.42
C GLY A 124 28.01 -7.07 5.92
N ARG A 125 28.88 -6.52 5.08
CA ARG A 125 29.11 -7.02 3.74
C ARG A 125 29.49 -8.49 3.89
N SER A 126 28.49 -9.34 3.97
CA SER A 126 28.63 -10.77 3.81
C SER A 126 29.01 -11.01 2.35
N GLU A 127 30.09 -11.76 2.21
CA GLU A 127 30.64 -12.36 0.99
C GLU A 127 29.60 -12.61 -0.10
N ALA A 128 30.01 -12.49 -1.37
CA ALA A 128 29.20 -12.71 -2.56
C ALA A 128 28.22 -13.88 -2.33
N LYS A 129 26.97 -13.57 -1.99
CA LYS A 129 25.98 -14.60 -1.68
C LYS A 129 25.58 -15.24 -2.99
N VAL A 130 25.94 -16.50 -3.12
CA VAL A 130 25.42 -17.43 -4.12
C VAL A 130 23.89 -17.24 -4.18
N ALA A 131 23.41 -16.85 -5.35
CA ALA A 131 21.98 -16.71 -5.62
C ALA A 131 21.29 -18.01 -5.18
N ARG A 132 20.28 -17.92 -4.30
CA ARG A 132 19.53 -19.11 -3.91
C ARG A 132 18.93 -19.73 -5.18
N PRO A 133 19.09 -21.05 -5.39
CA PRO A 133 18.49 -21.70 -6.53
C PRO A 133 16.97 -21.44 -6.51
N ALA A 134 16.43 -21.13 -7.65
CA ALA A 134 15.00 -20.92 -7.82
C ALA A 134 14.25 -22.17 -7.37
N ARG A 135 13.19 -22.01 -6.56
CA ARG A 135 12.39 -23.13 -6.08
C ARG A 135 11.73 -23.85 -7.25
N GLU A 136 11.59 -25.17 -7.14
CA GLU A 136 10.80 -25.93 -8.08
C GLU A 136 9.34 -25.45 -8.07
N LEU A 137 8.79 -25.32 -9.27
CA LEU A 137 7.41 -24.85 -9.44
C LEU A 137 6.45 -26.02 -9.27
N THR A 138 5.33 -25.77 -8.61
CA THR A 138 4.22 -26.72 -8.64
C THR A 138 3.56 -26.76 -10.02
N SER A 139 2.79 -27.80 -10.32
CA SER A 139 2.06 -27.93 -11.59
C SER A 139 1.13 -26.74 -11.85
N GLU A 140 0.41 -26.27 -10.82
CA GLU A 140 -0.48 -25.09 -10.95
C GLU A 140 0.31 -23.81 -11.25
N GLN A 141 1.44 -23.59 -10.58
CA GLN A 141 2.31 -22.43 -10.85
C GLN A 141 2.87 -22.47 -12.28
N SER A 142 3.30 -23.65 -12.75
CA SER A 142 3.77 -23.83 -14.14
C SER A 142 2.67 -23.56 -15.15
N THR A 143 1.44 -24.00 -14.89
CA THR A 143 0.28 -23.73 -15.74
C THR A 143 -0.01 -22.23 -15.82
N VAL A 144 -0.08 -21.54 -14.68
CA VAL A 144 -0.30 -20.08 -14.61
C VAL A 144 0.77 -19.32 -15.38
N LEU A 145 2.06 -19.67 -15.21
CA LEU A 145 3.15 -19.02 -15.92
C LEU A 145 3.09 -19.26 -17.44
N SER A 146 2.74 -20.48 -17.86
CA SER A 146 2.56 -20.81 -19.28
C SER A 146 1.40 -20.04 -19.90
N GLU A 147 0.32 -19.85 -19.15
CA GLU A 147 -0.84 -19.07 -19.59
C GLU A 147 -0.52 -17.58 -19.73
N LEU A 148 0.22 -17.00 -18.77
CA LEU A 148 0.68 -15.60 -18.84
C LEU A 148 1.60 -15.36 -20.02
N ARG A 149 2.55 -16.29 -20.29
CA ARG A 149 3.47 -16.21 -21.45
C ARG A 149 2.73 -16.29 -22.77
N ARG A 150 1.78 -17.22 -22.89
CA ARG A 150 0.96 -17.35 -24.09
C ARG A 150 0.16 -16.08 -24.36
N ALA A 151 -0.48 -15.56 -23.34
CA ALA A 151 -1.26 -14.34 -23.48
C ALA A 151 -0.41 -13.12 -23.88
N GLU A 152 0.81 -13.00 -23.32
CA GLU A 152 1.75 -11.94 -23.70
C GLU A 152 2.22 -12.06 -25.16
N ALA A 153 2.43 -13.29 -25.64
CA ALA A 153 2.82 -13.54 -27.01
C ALA A 153 1.68 -13.26 -28.01
N GLU A 154 0.44 -13.55 -27.63
CA GLU A 154 -0.76 -13.31 -28.46
C GLU A 154 -1.10 -11.80 -28.51
N LYS A 155 -1.06 -11.13 -27.39
CA LYS A 155 -1.34 -9.70 -27.23
C LYS A 155 -0.61 -9.15 -26.03
N PRO A 156 0.41 -8.30 -26.22
CA PRO A 156 1.11 -7.66 -25.11
C PRO A 156 0.19 -6.89 -24.18
N GLY A 157 0.44 -6.97 -22.89
CA GLY A 157 -0.39 -6.37 -21.86
C GLY A 157 -1.48 -7.31 -21.34
N GLY A 158 -2.54 -6.71 -20.83
CA GLY A 158 -3.67 -7.44 -20.23
C GLY A 158 -3.65 -7.43 -18.71
N SER A 159 -4.85 -7.63 -18.13
CA SER A 159 -5.07 -7.59 -16.70
C SER A 159 -5.50 -8.96 -16.18
N TYR A 160 -4.88 -9.38 -15.09
CA TYR A 160 -5.03 -10.71 -14.51
C TYR A 160 -5.37 -10.62 -13.03
N LEU A 161 -6.28 -11.47 -12.55
CA LEU A 161 -6.51 -11.70 -11.14
C LEU A 161 -5.92 -13.06 -10.76
N LEU A 162 -4.81 -13.05 -10.02
CA LEU A 162 -4.21 -14.27 -9.48
C LEU A 162 -4.80 -14.59 -8.12
N PHE A 163 -5.85 -15.39 -8.11
CA PHE A 163 -6.44 -15.96 -6.90
C PHE A 163 -5.62 -17.15 -6.44
N GLY A 164 -5.05 -17.06 -5.24
CA GLY A 164 -4.26 -18.18 -4.70
C GLY A 164 -4.38 -18.27 -3.19
N VAL A 165 -4.72 -19.46 -2.69
CA VAL A 165 -4.82 -19.71 -1.25
C VAL A 165 -3.53 -19.32 -0.52
N THR A 166 -3.62 -19.01 0.77
CA THR A 166 -2.44 -18.69 1.58
C THR A 166 -1.43 -19.84 1.54
N GLY A 167 -0.18 -19.52 1.20
CA GLY A 167 0.88 -20.52 1.02
C GLY A 167 0.87 -21.26 -0.32
N SER A 168 0.09 -20.80 -1.31
CA SER A 168 0.12 -21.35 -2.69
C SER A 168 1.37 -20.96 -3.48
N GLY A 169 2.18 -20.05 -2.96
CA GLY A 169 3.41 -19.58 -3.59
C GLY A 169 3.19 -18.53 -4.68
N LYS A 170 2.18 -17.66 -4.55
CA LYS A 170 1.97 -16.48 -5.43
C LYS A 170 3.25 -15.69 -5.66
N THR A 171 4.03 -15.49 -4.58
CA THR A 171 5.29 -14.75 -4.64
C THR A 171 6.29 -15.37 -5.64
N GLU A 172 6.38 -16.71 -5.72
CA GLU A 172 7.27 -17.35 -6.71
C GLU A 172 6.79 -17.10 -8.15
N VAL A 173 5.48 -17.10 -8.39
CA VAL A 173 4.91 -16.71 -9.69
C VAL A 173 5.31 -15.27 -10.04
N TYR A 174 5.19 -14.32 -9.09
CA TYR A 174 5.62 -12.94 -9.31
C TYR A 174 7.10 -12.84 -9.68
N MET A 175 7.96 -13.55 -8.94
CA MET A 175 9.39 -13.52 -9.20
C MET A 175 9.72 -14.04 -10.61
N ARG A 176 9.05 -15.11 -11.04
CA ARG A 176 9.23 -15.68 -12.40
C ARG A 176 8.73 -14.72 -13.49
N CYS A 177 7.60 -14.04 -13.25
CA CYS A 177 7.12 -13.02 -14.19
C CYS A 177 8.10 -11.84 -14.29
N ILE A 178 8.65 -11.38 -13.16
CA ILE A 178 9.67 -10.32 -13.15
C ILE A 178 10.93 -10.76 -13.89
N GLU A 179 11.44 -11.97 -13.65
CA GLU A 179 12.60 -12.53 -14.36
C GLU A 179 12.38 -12.59 -15.87
N GLU A 180 11.18 -12.94 -16.30
CA GLU A 180 10.81 -12.99 -17.71
C GLU A 180 10.88 -11.59 -18.34
N GLN A 181 10.28 -10.57 -17.70
CA GLN A 181 10.30 -9.20 -18.20
C GLN A 181 11.74 -8.66 -18.27
N ARG A 182 12.56 -8.95 -17.27
CA ARG A 182 13.99 -8.58 -17.28
C ARG A 182 14.74 -9.20 -18.47
N ARG A 183 14.49 -10.48 -18.78
CA ARG A 183 15.09 -11.13 -19.97
C ARG A 183 14.67 -10.48 -21.28
N LEU A 184 13.48 -9.90 -21.32
CA LEU A 184 12.97 -9.13 -22.46
C LEU A 184 13.47 -7.67 -22.47
N GLY A 185 14.36 -7.28 -21.55
CA GLY A 185 14.84 -5.90 -21.40
C GLY A 185 13.76 -4.93 -20.91
N ARG A 186 12.70 -5.45 -20.29
CA ARG A 186 11.61 -4.66 -19.73
C ARG A 186 11.71 -4.56 -18.21
N GLN A 187 11.03 -3.58 -17.67
CA GLN A 187 11.04 -3.24 -16.25
C GLN A 187 9.73 -3.66 -15.58
N ALA A 188 9.80 -3.89 -14.26
CA ALA A 188 8.66 -4.35 -13.47
C ALA A 188 8.44 -3.52 -12.19
N ILE A 189 7.19 -3.33 -11.83
CA ILE A 189 6.77 -2.75 -10.56
C ILE A 189 6.09 -3.83 -9.73
N LEU A 190 6.52 -3.98 -8.48
CA LEU A 190 5.87 -4.83 -7.48
C LEU A 190 5.38 -3.97 -6.33
N LEU A 191 4.07 -3.83 -6.22
CA LEU A 191 3.45 -3.16 -5.09
C LEU A 191 3.19 -4.15 -3.96
N LEU A 192 3.65 -3.79 -2.77
CA LEU A 192 3.43 -4.53 -1.52
C LEU A 192 2.84 -3.58 -0.48
N PRO A 193 1.89 -4.01 0.37
CA PRO A 193 1.53 -3.27 1.57
C PRO A 193 2.78 -3.00 2.43
N GLU A 194 2.89 -1.82 3.05
CA GLU A 194 4.10 -1.47 3.82
C GLU A 194 4.43 -2.49 4.92
N ILE A 195 3.40 -3.09 5.51
CA ILE A 195 3.56 -4.14 6.54
C ILE A 195 4.23 -5.42 5.98
N ASN A 196 4.06 -5.70 4.69
CA ASN A 196 4.65 -6.85 4.01
C ASN A 196 6.08 -6.56 3.51
N LEU A 197 6.49 -5.29 3.49
CA LEU A 197 7.85 -4.88 3.14
C LEU A 197 8.81 -5.09 4.32
N THR A 198 8.83 -6.33 4.81
CA THR A 198 9.71 -6.73 5.92
C THR A 198 11.15 -6.84 5.45
N PHE A 199 12.10 -6.81 6.40
CA PHE A 199 13.52 -7.05 6.10
C PHE A 199 13.76 -8.37 5.34
N GLN A 200 12.99 -9.40 5.64
CA GLN A 200 13.08 -10.69 4.94
C GLN A 200 12.62 -10.60 3.49
N THR A 201 11.54 -9.87 3.23
CA THR A 201 11.05 -9.65 1.86
C THR A 201 12.06 -8.84 1.05
N VAL A 202 12.60 -7.77 1.65
CA VAL A 202 13.65 -6.94 1.04
C VAL A 202 14.87 -7.79 0.72
N ARG A 203 15.37 -8.53 1.70
CA ARG A 203 16.53 -9.41 1.54
C ARG A 203 16.30 -10.49 0.48
N TYR A 204 15.12 -11.09 0.43
CA TYR A 204 14.77 -12.08 -0.58
C TYR A 204 14.81 -11.50 -2.00
N LEU A 205 14.32 -10.27 -2.17
CA LEU A 205 14.38 -9.55 -3.45
C LEU A 205 15.80 -9.18 -3.84
N GLU A 206 16.61 -8.68 -2.89
CA GLU A 206 18.02 -8.35 -3.10
C GLU A 206 18.87 -9.59 -3.42
N GLU A 207 18.62 -10.72 -2.73
CA GLU A 207 19.29 -12.00 -3.03
C GLU A 207 18.96 -12.51 -4.46
N ARG A 208 17.76 -12.18 -4.98
CA ARG A 208 17.31 -12.70 -6.29
C ARG A 208 17.64 -11.78 -7.45
N PHE A 209 17.55 -10.48 -7.27
CA PHE A 209 17.71 -9.48 -8.32
C PHE A 209 18.96 -8.60 -8.16
N GLY A 210 19.66 -8.72 -7.05
CA GLY A 210 20.88 -7.98 -6.79
C GLY A 210 20.65 -6.47 -6.74
N GLU A 211 21.58 -5.75 -7.35
CA GLU A 211 21.56 -4.28 -7.40
C GLU A 211 20.48 -3.71 -8.34
N GLU A 212 19.86 -4.54 -9.19
CA GLU A 212 18.82 -4.08 -10.12
C GLU A 212 17.47 -3.82 -9.44
N VAL A 213 17.32 -4.13 -8.15
CA VAL A 213 16.13 -3.81 -7.40
C VAL A 213 16.24 -2.43 -6.75
N ALA A 214 15.21 -1.61 -6.94
CA ALA A 214 15.00 -0.36 -6.23
C ALA A 214 13.85 -0.53 -5.25
N ILE A 215 14.07 -0.18 -3.98
CA ILE A 215 13.06 -0.38 -2.93
C ILE A 215 12.67 0.97 -2.34
N ILE A 216 11.37 1.21 -2.20
CA ILE A 216 10.80 2.41 -1.62
C ILE A 216 9.95 2.03 -0.41
N HIS A 217 10.07 2.79 0.67
CA HIS A 217 9.22 2.69 1.85
C HIS A 217 9.15 4.05 2.58
N SER A 218 8.21 4.20 3.52
CA SER A 218 7.94 5.45 4.22
C SER A 218 9.15 5.99 5.03
N LYS A 219 10.00 5.09 5.53
CA LYS A 219 11.19 5.43 6.34
C LYS A 219 12.37 5.98 5.54
N LEU A 220 12.34 5.92 4.20
CA LEU A 220 13.40 6.50 3.37
C LEU A 220 13.37 8.03 3.44
N SER A 221 14.56 8.63 3.59
CA SER A 221 14.73 10.07 3.42
C SER A 221 14.36 10.53 2.01
N LYS A 222 14.06 11.81 1.84
CA LYS A 222 13.78 12.40 0.50
C LYS A 222 14.91 12.14 -0.50
N GLY A 223 16.17 12.22 -0.04
CA GLY A 223 17.33 11.96 -0.88
C GLY A 223 17.50 10.50 -1.29
N GLU A 224 17.25 9.55 -0.38
CA GLU A 224 17.28 8.12 -0.70
C GLU A 224 16.18 7.75 -1.67
N ARG A 225 14.96 8.26 -1.45
CA ARG A 225 13.84 8.07 -2.36
C ARG A 225 14.16 8.63 -3.76
N TYR A 226 14.72 9.83 -3.84
CA TYR A 226 15.15 10.43 -5.10
C TYR A 226 16.17 9.54 -5.83
N ARG A 227 17.17 8.99 -5.13
CA ARG A 227 18.13 8.05 -5.73
C ARG A 227 17.46 6.83 -6.34
N GLN A 228 16.50 6.21 -5.65
CA GLN A 228 15.81 5.04 -6.18
C GLN A 228 15.03 5.37 -7.46
N PHE A 229 14.35 6.52 -7.49
CA PHE A 229 13.66 6.98 -8.70
C PHE A 229 14.62 7.32 -9.83
N LEU A 230 15.77 7.92 -9.53
CA LEU A 230 16.78 8.24 -10.53
C LEU A 230 17.40 6.97 -11.14
N ARG A 231 17.65 5.95 -10.35
CA ARG A 231 18.08 4.63 -10.83
C ARG A 231 17.06 4.01 -11.78
N ALA A 232 15.78 4.11 -11.44
CA ALA A 232 14.70 3.66 -12.32
C ALA A 232 14.67 4.41 -13.66
N ALA A 233 14.75 5.74 -13.62
CA ALA A 233 14.75 6.60 -14.81
C ALA A 233 15.95 6.33 -15.74
N ARG A 234 17.11 5.98 -15.17
CA ARG A 234 18.34 5.70 -15.91
C ARG A 234 18.47 4.25 -16.38
N GLY A 235 17.50 3.39 -16.04
CA GLY A 235 17.57 1.96 -16.34
C GLY A 235 18.57 1.18 -15.49
N GLU A 236 19.15 1.79 -14.43
CA GLU A 236 20.05 1.13 -13.48
C GLU A 236 19.28 0.15 -12.58
N ALA A 237 17.99 0.37 -12.40
CA ALA A 237 17.08 -0.56 -11.74
C ALA A 237 16.03 -1.07 -12.72
N SER A 238 15.88 -2.39 -12.79
CA SER A 238 14.87 -3.06 -13.60
C SER A 238 13.60 -3.43 -12.81
N VAL A 239 13.67 -3.39 -11.48
CA VAL A 239 12.56 -3.73 -10.60
C VAL A 239 12.36 -2.64 -9.54
N MET A 240 11.15 -2.10 -9.46
CA MET A 240 10.76 -1.18 -8.39
C MET A 240 9.81 -1.89 -7.43
N VAL A 241 10.15 -1.87 -6.13
CA VAL A 241 9.33 -2.51 -5.09
C VAL A 241 8.95 -1.48 -4.04
N GLY A 242 7.70 -1.48 -3.63
CA GLY A 242 7.25 -0.57 -2.56
C GLY A 242 5.74 -0.49 -2.43
N PRO A 243 5.25 0.46 -1.59
CA PRO A 243 3.84 0.74 -1.45
C PRO A 243 3.29 1.44 -2.70
N ARG A 244 2.03 1.87 -2.64
CA ARG A 244 1.34 2.54 -3.77
C ARG A 244 2.15 3.63 -4.48
N SER A 245 3.06 4.34 -3.79
CA SER A 245 3.91 5.37 -4.41
C SER A 245 4.96 4.81 -5.38
N ALA A 246 5.31 3.54 -5.26
CA ALA A 246 6.21 2.88 -6.22
C ALA A 246 5.59 2.75 -7.62
N LEU A 247 4.25 2.83 -7.70
CA LEU A 247 3.51 2.84 -8.95
C LEU A 247 3.97 3.96 -9.90
N PHE A 248 4.51 5.05 -9.39
CA PHE A 248 4.96 6.19 -10.18
C PHE A 248 6.48 6.17 -10.50
N ALA A 249 7.13 5.01 -10.45
CA ALA A 249 8.53 4.89 -10.88
C ALA A 249 8.67 5.25 -12.37
N PRO A 250 9.60 6.15 -12.76
CA PRO A 250 9.73 6.63 -14.14
C PRO A 250 10.46 5.61 -15.02
N PHE A 251 9.84 4.47 -15.22
CA PHE A 251 10.35 3.40 -16.04
C PHE A 251 10.05 3.63 -17.52
N PRO A 252 11.09 3.78 -18.40
CA PRO A 252 10.89 4.03 -19.81
C PRO A 252 10.34 2.82 -20.59
N ASN A 253 10.61 1.60 -20.12
CA ASN A 253 10.16 0.36 -20.77
C ASN A 253 9.43 -0.57 -19.79
N LEU A 254 8.35 -0.08 -19.20
CA LEU A 254 7.55 -0.84 -18.22
C LEU A 254 6.81 -1.98 -18.93
N GLY A 255 7.03 -3.24 -18.49
CA GLY A 255 6.38 -4.43 -19.04
C GLY A 255 5.45 -5.16 -18.04
N LEU A 256 5.55 -4.86 -16.74
CA LEU A 256 4.78 -5.59 -15.73
C LEU A 256 4.49 -4.72 -14.50
N ILE A 257 3.26 -4.77 -14.04
CA ILE A 257 2.84 -4.23 -12.74
C ILE A 257 2.20 -5.37 -11.95
N ILE A 258 2.66 -5.59 -10.74
CA ILE A 258 2.10 -6.57 -9.81
C ILE A 258 1.61 -5.83 -8.57
N ILE A 259 0.41 -6.15 -8.10
CA ILE A 259 -0.15 -5.69 -6.83
C ILE A 259 -0.42 -6.92 -5.98
N ASP A 260 0.40 -7.14 -4.95
CA ASP A 260 0.17 -8.23 -4.00
C ASP A 260 -0.79 -7.80 -2.90
N GLU A 261 -1.61 -8.74 -2.41
CA GLU A 261 -2.71 -8.47 -1.46
C GLU A 261 -3.60 -7.30 -1.93
N GLU A 262 -4.09 -7.37 -3.19
CA GLU A 262 -4.79 -6.27 -3.87
C GLU A 262 -6.01 -5.74 -3.11
N HIS A 263 -6.57 -6.56 -2.22
CA HIS A 263 -7.71 -6.21 -1.36
C HIS A 263 -7.35 -5.24 -0.23
N ASP A 264 -6.04 -5.01 0.04
CA ASP A 264 -5.61 -4.16 1.15
C ASP A 264 -6.04 -2.71 0.95
N SER A 265 -6.64 -2.13 1.99
CA SER A 265 -7.10 -0.74 2.00
C SER A 265 -5.97 0.28 1.82
N ALA A 266 -4.71 -0.10 2.08
CA ALA A 266 -3.52 0.74 1.86
C ALA A 266 -3.35 1.17 0.39
N TYR A 267 -4.00 0.49 -0.55
CA TYR A 267 -3.99 0.87 -1.96
C TYR A 267 -4.96 2.02 -2.30
N ARG A 268 -5.89 2.36 -1.41
CA ARG A 268 -6.72 3.57 -1.52
C ARG A 268 -6.02 4.76 -0.87
N ASN A 269 -5.98 5.88 -1.56
CA ASN A 269 -5.39 7.11 -1.04
C ASN A 269 -6.44 7.98 -0.35
N ASP A 270 -6.28 8.23 0.96
CA ASP A 270 -7.21 9.05 1.74
C ASP A 270 -7.05 10.56 1.48
N ALA A 271 -5.85 10.98 1.05
CA ALA A 271 -5.56 12.37 0.69
C ALA A 271 -5.93 12.66 -0.77
N VAL A 272 -6.14 13.94 -1.09
CA VAL A 272 -6.40 14.36 -2.48
C VAL A 272 -5.09 14.29 -3.30
N PRO A 273 -5.16 13.69 -4.50
CA PRO A 273 -6.26 12.95 -5.13
C PRO A 273 -6.56 11.63 -4.42
N ARG A 274 -7.84 11.36 -4.18
CA ARG A 274 -8.30 10.12 -3.53
C ARG A 274 -8.39 8.99 -4.56
N TYR A 275 -7.23 8.53 -5.02
CA TYR A 275 -7.14 7.49 -6.05
C TYR A 275 -7.07 6.08 -5.46
N ASP A 276 -7.50 5.12 -6.26
CA ASP A 276 -7.26 3.69 -6.03
C ASP A 276 -6.06 3.24 -6.88
N ALA A 277 -5.02 2.71 -6.23
CA ALA A 277 -3.81 2.29 -6.92
C ALA A 277 -4.06 1.16 -7.94
N ARG A 278 -5.12 0.36 -7.78
CA ARG A 278 -5.50 -0.69 -8.72
C ARG A 278 -5.99 -0.10 -10.06
N GLU A 279 -6.82 0.94 -10.00
CA GLU A 279 -7.32 1.65 -11.19
C GLU A 279 -6.20 2.42 -11.89
N VAL A 280 -5.39 3.12 -11.11
CA VAL A 280 -4.23 3.84 -11.64
C VAL A 280 -3.21 2.87 -12.26
N ALA A 281 -3.00 1.68 -11.65
CA ALA A 281 -2.13 0.65 -12.21
C ALA A 281 -2.69 0.08 -13.51
N ALA A 282 -4.00 -0.14 -13.59
CA ALA A 282 -4.65 -0.60 -14.82
C ALA A 282 -4.48 0.41 -15.96
N LYS A 283 -4.70 1.71 -15.68
CA LYS A 283 -4.48 2.76 -16.67
C LYS A 283 -3.01 2.90 -17.07
N ARG A 284 -2.10 2.79 -16.10
CA ARG A 284 -0.67 2.84 -16.39
C ARG A 284 -0.21 1.64 -17.23
N ALA A 285 -0.69 0.44 -16.92
CA ALA A 285 -0.43 -0.76 -17.71
C ALA A 285 -0.91 -0.60 -19.16
N GLU A 286 -2.13 -0.09 -19.34
CA GLU A 286 -2.71 0.23 -20.65
C GLU A 286 -1.79 1.20 -21.44
N LEU A 287 -1.40 2.33 -20.82
CA LEU A 287 -0.53 3.34 -21.45
C LEU A 287 0.88 2.82 -21.81
N SER A 288 1.34 1.80 -21.08
CA SER A 288 2.69 1.22 -21.27
C SER A 288 2.69 -0.06 -22.09
N GLY A 289 1.55 -0.64 -22.42
CA GLY A 289 1.45 -1.99 -22.98
C GLY A 289 1.96 -3.07 -22.01
N ALA A 290 1.86 -2.82 -20.71
CA ALA A 290 2.35 -3.71 -19.66
C ALA A 290 1.29 -4.68 -19.18
N GLN A 291 1.69 -5.84 -18.68
CA GLN A 291 0.80 -6.74 -17.96
C GLN A 291 0.49 -6.19 -16.56
N LEU A 292 -0.75 -6.36 -16.10
CA LEU A 292 -1.17 -6.11 -14.72
C LEU A 292 -1.57 -7.41 -14.05
N ILE A 293 -0.94 -7.75 -12.93
CA ILE A 293 -1.29 -8.90 -12.10
C ILE A 293 -1.75 -8.43 -10.73
N LEU A 294 -3.02 -8.65 -10.40
CA LEU A 294 -3.60 -8.43 -9.08
C LEU A 294 -3.60 -9.75 -8.33
N GLY A 295 -2.87 -9.86 -7.22
CA GLY A 295 -2.74 -11.09 -6.47
C GLY A 295 -3.41 -11.03 -5.10
N SER A 296 -4.19 -12.04 -4.75
CA SER A 296 -4.81 -12.13 -3.44
C SER A 296 -5.23 -13.57 -3.09
N ALA A 297 -5.26 -13.87 -1.79
CA ALA A 297 -5.95 -15.05 -1.26
C ALA A 297 -7.44 -14.77 -1.00
N THR A 298 -7.79 -13.51 -0.81
CA THR A 298 -9.14 -13.01 -0.50
C THR A 298 -9.44 -11.78 -1.37
N PRO A 299 -9.64 -11.95 -2.69
CA PRO A 299 -9.85 -10.85 -3.62
C PRO A 299 -10.96 -9.90 -3.18
N SER A 300 -10.80 -8.61 -3.49
CA SER A 300 -11.86 -7.64 -3.31
C SER A 300 -13.08 -8.01 -4.17
N VAL A 301 -14.27 -7.60 -3.73
CA VAL A 301 -15.51 -7.88 -4.46
C VAL A 301 -15.47 -7.25 -5.85
N GLU A 302 -14.88 -6.06 -5.96
CA GLU A 302 -14.70 -5.33 -7.19
C GLU A 302 -13.81 -6.08 -8.18
N SER A 303 -12.63 -6.52 -7.75
CA SER A 303 -11.69 -7.29 -8.60
C SER A 303 -12.26 -8.64 -9.00
N TRP A 304 -12.98 -9.30 -8.09
CA TRP A 304 -13.66 -10.56 -8.39
C TRP A 304 -14.78 -10.39 -9.42
N GLN A 305 -15.57 -9.33 -9.31
CA GLN A 305 -16.63 -9.02 -10.26
C GLN A 305 -16.07 -8.71 -11.65
N ARG A 306 -15.01 -7.90 -11.75
CA ARG A 306 -14.30 -7.62 -13.00
C ARG A 306 -13.75 -8.89 -13.64
N ALA A 307 -13.24 -9.83 -12.84
CA ALA A 307 -12.81 -11.14 -13.34
C ALA A 307 -13.97 -11.98 -13.88
N LYS A 308 -15.15 -11.95 -13.23
CA LYS A 308 -16.36 -12.60 -13.74
C LYS A 308 -16.88 -11.99 -15.04
N GLN A 309 -16.71 -10.69 -15.21
CA GLN A 309 -17.12 -9.95 -16.43
C GLN A 309 -16.11 -10.10 -17.58
N GLY A 310 -14.96 -10.74 -17.34
CA GLY A 310 -13.91 -10.95 -18.34
C GLY A 310 -12.98 -9.75 -18.53
N GLU A 311 -13.09 -8.69 -17.71
CA GLU A 311 -12.14 -7.57 -17.72
C GLU A 311 -10.77 -8.01 -17.19
N TYR A 312 -10.76 -8.88 -16.19
CA TYR A 312 -9.55 -9.55 -15.69
C TYR A 312 -9.60 -11.03 -16.02
N ARG A 313 -8.50 -11.57 -16.53
CA ARG A 313 -8.37 -13.02 -16.69
C ARG A 313 -8.09 -13.65 -15.35
N LEU A 314 -8.93 -14.61 -14.90
CA LEU A 314 -8.80 -15.26 -13.61
C LEU A 314 -7.80 -16.41 -13.69
N LEU A 315 -6.71 -16.31 -12.93
CA LEU A 315 -5.70 -17.35 -12.73
C LEU A 315 -5.85 -17.93 -11.32
N ARG A 316 -5.70 -19.25 -11.15
CA ARG A 316 -5.97 -19.92 -9.89
C ARG A 316 -4.80 -20.77 -9.41
N LEU A 317 -4.51 -20.66 -8.10
CA LEU A 317 -3.61 -21.51 -7.35
C LEU A 317 -4.37 -22.07 -6.16
N THR A 318 -4.97 -23.24 -6.29
CA THR A 318 -5.91 -23.81 -5.31
C THR A 318 -5.20 -24.62 -4.24
N LYS A 319 -3.97 -25.08 -4.50
CA LYS A 319 -3.18 -25.93 -3.62
C LYS A 319 -2.05 -25.15 -2.96
N ARG A 320 -1.68 -25.54 -1.75
CA ARG A 320 -0.47 -25.02 -1.10
C ARG A 320 0.78 -25.54 -1.80
N ALA A 321 1.82 -24.67 -1.88
CA ALA A 321 3.09 -25.03 -2.53
C ALA A 321 3.88 -26.09 -1.76
N VAL A 322 3.69 -26.18 -0.43
CA VAL A 322 4.31 -27.20 0.41
C VAL A 322 3.38 -28.40 0.48
N SER A 323 3.85 -29.54 -0.01
CA SER A 323 3.09 -30.80 0.04
C SER A 323 2.79 -31.19 1.49
N GLY A 324 1.57 -31.65 1.75
CA GLY A 324 1.14 -32.06 3.10
C GLY A 324 0.79 -30.92 4.06
N ALA A 325 0.93 -29.64 3.66
CA ALA A 325 0.53 -28.53 4.49
C ALA A 325 -1.00 -28.45 4.61
N VAL A 326 -1.53 -28.72 5.82
CA VAL A 326 -2.95 -28.65 6.13
C VAL A 326 -3.30 -27.26 6.69
N PRO A 327 -4.44 -26.66 6.34
CA PRO A 327 -4.93 -25.44 7.01
C PRO A 327 -5.12 -25.68 8.51
N ALA A 328 -4.88 -24.66 9.32
CA ALA A 328 -5.24 -24.71 10.72
C ALA A 328 -6.77 -24.88 10.86
N GLU A 329 -7.20 -25.71 11.79
CA GLU A 329 -8.60 -25.83 12.14
C GLU A 329 -9.09 -24.55 12.81
N ALA A 330 -10.16 -23.95 12.30
CA ALA A 330 -10.76 -22.75 12.85
C ALA A 330 -12.04 -23.09 13.62
N THR A 331 -12.10 -22.70 14.89
CA THR A 331 -13.27 -22.86 15.74
C THR A 331 -13.84 -21.49 16.09
N VAL A 332 -15.14 -21.29 15.82
CA VAL A 332 -15.87 -20.07 16.21
C VAL A 332 -16.53 -20.29 17.57
N VAL A 333 -16.28 -19.39 18.51
CA VAL A 333 -16.87 -19.44 19.85
C VAL A 333 -17.75 -18.22 20.09
N ASP A 334 -19.04 -18.45 20.40
CA ASP A 334 -19.95 -17.37 20.80
C ASP A 334 -19.73 -17.02 22.29
N LEU A 335 -19.18 -15.82 22.52
CA LEU A 335 -18.93 -15.33 23.89
C LEU A 335 -20.21 -15.05 24.69
N ARG A 336 -21.37 -14.97 24.03
CA ARG A 336 -22.68 -14.87 24.74
C ARG A 336 -23.03 -16.19 25.41
N ASP A 337 -22.75 -17.31 24.76
CA ASP A 337 -22.93 -18.64 25.34
C ASP A 337 -21.95 -18.90 26.48
N GLU A 338 -20.70 -18.42 26.35
CA GLU A 338 -19.72 -18.48 27.42
C GLU A 338 -20.24 -17.73 28.66
N LEU A 339 -20.83 -16.52 28.50
CA LEU A 339 -21.41 -15.76 29.57
C LEU A 339 -22.60 -16.49 30.21
N ARG A 340 -23.52 -17.06 29.42
CA ARG A 340 -24.66 -17.85 29.92
C ARG A 340 -24.21 -19.03 30.76
N LYS A 341 -23.08 -19.64 30.40
CA LYS A 341 -22.45 -20.73 31.15
C LYS A 341 -21.56 -20.24 32.31
N GLY A 342 -21.62 -18.96 32.67
CA GLY A 342 -20.91 -18.34 33.80
C GLY A 342 -19.48 -17.87 33.50
N ASN A 343 -18.96 -18.01 32.29
CA ASN A 343 -17.64 -17.48 31.94
C ASN A 343 -17.71 -15.98 31.66
N ARG A 344 -17.18 -15.17 32.57
CA ARG A 344 -17.11 -13.69 32.48
C ARG A 344 -15.78 -13.20 31.90
N SER A 345 -14.83 -14.10 31.66
CA SER A 345 -13.51 -13.77 31.08
C SER A 345 -13.63 -13.27 29.64
N VAL A 346 -12.61 -12.58 29.16
CA VAL A 346 -12.43 -12.24 27.74
C VAL A 346 -11.97 -13.46 26.94
N PHE A 347 -11.41 -14.43 27.61
CA PHE A 347 -11.01 -15.71 27.03
C PHE A 347 -12.16 -16.71 27.14
N SER A 348 -12.52 -17.34 26.02
CA SER A 348 -13.42 -18.49 26.07
C SER A 348 -12.73 -19.67 26.75
N ARG A 349 -13.50 -20.61 27.30
CA ARG A 349 -12.94 -21.84 27.88
C ARG A 349 -12.10 -22.60 26.86
N ALA A 350 -12.63 -22.76 25.64
CA ALA A 350 -11.92 -23.43 24.56
C ALA A 350 -10.59 -22.76 24.22
N LEU A 351 -10.54 -21.40 24.19
CA LEU A 351 -9.29 -20.68 23.97
C LEU A 351 -8.30 -20.88 25.12
N SER A 352 -8.77 -20.77 26.36
CA SER A 352 -7.91 -20.97 27.55
C SER A 352 -7.30 -22.38 27.60
N GLU A 353 -8.10 -23.42 27.32
CA GLU A 353 -7.64 -24.81 27.25
C GLU A 353 -6.59 -25.00 26.15
N LYS A 354 -6.84 -24.43 24.97
CA LYS A 354 -5.86 -24.47 23.86
C LYS A 354 -4.57 -23.76 24.24
N ILE A 355 -4.62 -22.58 24.86
CA ILE A 355 -3.41 -21.85 25.33
C ILE A 355 -2.63 -22.72 26.30
N VAL A 356 -3.26 -23.23 27.36
CA VAL A 356 -2.59 -24.10 28.35
C VAL A 356 -1.96 -25.31 27.67
N SER A 357 -2.71 -26.01 26.80
CA SER A 357 -2.23 -27.19 26.08
C SER A 357 -1.02 -26.89 25.18
N ARG A 358 -0.96 -25.72 24.52
CA ARG A 358 0.17 -25.34 23.69
C ARG A 358 1.39 -24.94 24.51
N LEU A 359 1.20 -24.13 25.55
CA LEU A 359 2.28 -23.75 26.46
C LEU A 359 2.91 -24.95 27.17
N SER A 360 2.13 -25.97 27.59
CA SER A 360 2.64 -27.18 28.21
C SER A 360 3.50 -28.05 27.27
N ARG A 361 3.35 -27.87 25.95
CA ARG A 361 4.17 -28.52 24.92
C ARG A 361 5.38 -27.68 24.49
N GLY A 362 5.60 -26.51 25.11
CA GLY A 362 6.63 -25.57 24.69
C GLY A 362 6.33 -24.86 23.35
N GLU A 363 5.08 -24.91 22.89
CA GLU A 363 4.64 -24.24 21.68
C GLU A 363 4.25 -22.78 21.97
N GLN A 364 4.27 -21.94 20.95
CA GLN A 364 3.96 -20.52 21.05
C GLN A 364 2.52 -20.21 20.67
N VAL A 365 1.99 -19.11 21.20
CA VAL A 365 0.62 -18.63 20.98
C VAL A 365 0.63 -17.22 20.44
N MET A 366 -0.19 -16.92 19.44
CA MET A 366 -0.49 -15.54 19.00
C MET A 366 -1.93 -15.18 19.34
N LEU A 367 -2.11 -14.06 20.02
CA LEU A 367 -3.42 -13.46 20.26
C LEU A 367 -3.56 -12.21 19.38
N PHE A 368 -4.45 -12.30 18.41
CA PHE A 368 -4.67 -11.22 17.45
C PHE A 368 -5.97 -10.47 17.78
N MET A 369 -5.86 -9.16 17.89
CA MET A 369 -7.01 -8.26 18.07
C MET A 369 -7.29 -7.51 16.76
N ASN A 370 -8.44 -7.73 16.16
CA ASN A 370 -8.79 -7.16 14.85
C ASN A 370 -9.09 -5.64 14.90
N ARG A 371 -9.00 -4.96 16.03
CA ARG A 371 -9.30 -3.53 16.12
C ARG A 371 -8.09 -2.71 16.56
N ARG A 372 -7.65 -1.81 15.66
CA ARG A 372 -6.84 -0.64 16.01
C ARG A 372 -7.79 0.44 16.51
N GLY A 373 -7.57 0.96 17.74
CA GLY A 373 -8.16 2.20 18.21
C GLY A 373 -9.32 2.06 19.20
N TYR A 374 -9.44 3.10 19.99
CA TYR A 374 -10.31 3.33 21.14
C TYR A 374 -11.78 3.62 20.79
N ALA A 375 -12.39 2.97 19.81
CA ALA A 375 -13.85 3.09 19.71
C ALA A 375 -14.47 2.30 20.86
N ARG A 376 -14.51 2.90 22.03
CA ARG A 376 -15.18 2.37 23.22
C ARG A 376 -16.70 2.45 23.00
N PHE A 377 -17.28 1.52 22.27
CA PHE A 377 -18.73 1.39 22.26
C PHE A 377 -19.17 0.37 23.30
N LEU A 378 -20.35 0.60 23.85
CA LEU A 378 -20.98 -0.34 24.77
C LEU A 378 -21.84 -1.33 23.99
N SER A 379 -21.68 -2.61 24.29
CA SER A 379 -22.64 -3.62 23.87
C SER A 379 -23.03 -4.54 25.03
N CYS A 380 -24.18 -5.13 24.90
CA CYS A 380 -24.66 -6.11 25.86
C CYS A 380 -24.01 -7.45 25.61
N ARG A 381 -23.30 -8.00 26.59
CA ARG A 381 -22.69 -9.34 26.49
C ARG A 381 -23.72 -10.47 26.44
N SER A 382 -24.95 -10.22 26.90
CA SER A 382 -26.02 -11.24 26.94
C SER A 382 -26.74 -11.38 25.59
N CYS A 383 -27.13 -10.26 24.96
CA CYS A 383 -27.87 -10.29 23.68
C CYS A 383 -27.03 -9.85 22.48
N GLY A 384 -25.86 -9.25 22.68
CA GLY A 384 -24.99 -8.77 21.63
C GLY A 384 -25.34 -7.37 21.09
N GLU A 385 -26.47 -6.77 21.55
CA GLU A 385 -26.93 -5.47 21.08
C GLU A 385 -25.95 -4.35 21.49
N ALA A 386 -25.59 -3.51 20.52
CA ALA A 386 -24.76 -2.32 20.74
C ALA A 386 -25.64 -1.11 21.03
N LEU A 387 -25.23 -0.22 21.95
CA LEU A 387 -25.95 1.00 22.22
C LEU A 387 -25.79 1.96 21.03
N ARG A 388 -26.92 2.30 20.40
CA ARG A 388 -26.97 3.14 19.20
C ARG A 388 -27.53 4.52 19.46
N CYS A 389 -27.16 5.45 18.62
CA CYS A 389 -27.74 6.80 18.60
C CYS A 389 -29.17 6.74 18.06
N PRO A 390 -30.17 7.32 18.78
CA PRO A 390 -31.57 7.30 18.33
C PRO A 390 -31.81 8.12 17.06
N HIS A 391 -30.90 9.03 16.70
CA HIS A 391 -31.03 9.90 15.54
C HIS A 391 -30.27 9.39 14.30
N CYS A 392 -29.12 8.73 14.50
CA CYS A 392 -28.20 8.36 13.42
C CYS A 392 -28.04 6.85 13.25
N ASP A 393 -28.59 6.05 14.16
CA ASP A 393 -28.44 4.58 14.19
C ASP A 393 -26.97 4.07 14.21
N VAL A 394 -25.99 4.96 14.44
CA VAL A 394 -24.60 4.58 14.65
C VAL A 394 -24.34 4.24 16.12
N THR A 395 -23.35 3.40 16.39
CA THR A 395 -22.97 3.06 17.77
C THR A 395 -22.45 4.29 18.52
N LEU A 396 -22.91 4.45 19.77
CA LEU A 396 -22.45 5.50 20.66
C LEU A 396 -21.05 5.19 21.21
N THR A 397 -20.21 6.21 21.31
CA THR A 397 -18.86 6.09 21.86
C THR A 397 -18.87 6.40 23.35
N LEU A 398 -18.31 5.51 24.18
CA LEU A 398 -18.11 5.72 25.61
C LEU A 398 -16.87 6.59 25.83
N HIS A 399 -17.04 7.73 26.48
CA HIS A 399 -15.97 8.64 26.88
C HIS A 399 -15.47 8.36 28.31
N GLU A 400 -14.32 8.93 28.68
CA GLU A 400 -13.70 8.76 30.00
C GLU A 400 -14.55 9.34 31.15
N ASP A 401 -15.37 10.33 30.83
CA ASP A 401 -16.33 10.94 31.75
C ASP A 401 -17.57 10.06 31.99
N GLY A 402 -17.59 8.83 31.45
CA GLY A 402 -18.72 7.90 31.54
C GLY A 402 -19.90 8.23 30.62
N SER A 403 -19.82 9.31 29.83
CA SER A 403 -20.89 9.67 28.91
C SER A 403 -20.77 8.87 27.58
N LEU A 404 -21.93 8.61 26.98
CA LEU A 404 -22.05 8.06 25.63
C LEU A 404 -22.36 9.20 24.67
N ARG A 405 -21.57 9.30 23.57
CA ARG A 405 -21.72 10.38 22.59
C ARG A 405 -21.79 9.84 21.17
N CYS A 406 -22.64 10.48 20.38
CA CYS A 406 -22.67 10.32 18.93
C CYS A 406 -21.77 11.37 18.29
N HIS A 407 -20.75 10.93 17.53
CA HIS A 407 -19.85 11.86 16.83
C HIS A 407 -20.41 12.40 15.49
N TYR A 408 -21.64 11.96 15.11
CA TYR A 408 -22.31 12.46 13.92
C TYR A 408 -23.22 13.65 14.23
N CYS A 409 -24.13 13.49 15.22
CA CYS A 409 -25.12 14.51 15.52
C CYS A 409 -24.89 15.21 16.88
N GLY A 410 -23.86 14.82 17.64
CA GLY A 410 -23.59 15.40 18.96
C GLY A 410 -24.50 14.87 20.09
N TYR A 411 -25.41 13.94 19.82
CA TYR A 411 -26.27 13.37 20.87
C TYR A 411 -25.42 12.83 22.01
N ARG A 412 -25.84 13.14 23.26
CA ARG A 412 -25.15 12.71 24.49
C ARG A 412 -26.13 12.10 25.47
N THR A 413 -25.74 10.99 26.08
CA THR A 413 -26.49 10.33 27.13
C THR A 413 -25.54 9.70 28.16
N VAL A 414 -26.08 9.30 29.30
CA VAL A 414 -25.33 8.55 30.30
C VAL A 414 -25.36 7.06 30.00
N LYS A 415 -24.35 6.35 30.49
CA LYS A 415 -24.33 4.89 30.41
C LYS A 415 -25.50 4.30 31.18
N PRO A 416 -26.39 3.51 30.53
CA PRO A 416 -27.46 2.85 31.24
C PRO A 416 -26.92 1.73 32.17
N GLU A 417 -27.56 1.48 33.27
CA GLU A 417 -27.20 0.38 34.19
C GLU A 417 -27.56 -1.00 33.63
N ARG A 418 -28.59 -1.05 32.80
CA ARG A 418 -29.08 -2.28 32.15
C ARG A 418 -29.25 -2.10 30.67
N CYS A 419 -29.12 -3.20 29.93
CA CYS A 419 -29.36 -3.22 28.51
C CYS A 419 -30.81 -2.80 28.19
N PRO A 420 -31.01 -1.78 27.33
CA PRO A 420 -32.35 -1.37 26.92
C PRO A 420 -33.15 -2.46 26.21
N SER A 421 -32.46 -3.39 25.52
CA SER A 421 -33.10 -4.44 24.71
C SER A 421 -33.47 -5.69 25.50
N CYS A 422 -32.63 -6.13 26.49
CA CYS A 422 -32.85 -7.39 27.19
C CYS A 422 -32.81 -7.28 28.73
N GLY A 423 -32.66 -6.08 29.31
CA GLY A 423 -32.61 -5.86 30.75
C GLY A 423 -31.37 -6.38 31.46
N SER A 424 -30.41 -6.97 30.77
CA SER A 424 -29.20 -7.55 31.35
C SER A 424 -28.27 -6.46 31.92
N PRO A 425 -27.66 -6.66 33.13
CA PRO A 425 -26.69 -5.73 33.69
C PRO A 425 -25.28 -5.85 33.03
N TYR A 426 -25.07 -6.81 32.13
CA TYR A 426 -23.77 -7.08 31.54
C TYR A 426 -23.49 -6.20 30.32
N LEU A 427 -23.45 -4.89 30.51
CA LEU A 427 -22.98 -3.94 29.51
C LEU A 427 -21.47 -3.78 29.61
N ALA A 428 -20.77 -4.22 28.60
CA ALA A 428 -19.31 -4.12 28.50
C ALA A 428 -18.90 -3.16 27.39
N GLY A 429 -17.87 -2.37 27.67
CA GLY A 429 -17.18 -1.62 26.63
C GLY A 429 -16.41 -2.59 25.73
N PHE A 430 -16.79 -2.64 24.46
CA PHE A 430 -15.95 -3.27 23.45
C PHE A 430 -14.87 -2.27 23.03
N GLY A 431 -13.63 -2.57 23.34
CA GLY A 431 -12.48 -1.71 23.11
C GLY A 431 -11.37 -1.97 24.12
N MET A 432 -11.20 -3.24 24.47
CA MET A 432 -10.04 -3.62 25.27
C MET A 432 -8.79 -3.33 24.42
N GLY A 433 -7.92 -2.47 24.95
CA GLY A 433 -6.62 -2.22 24.32
C GLY A 433 -5.71 -3.45 24.48
N THR A 434 -4.72 -3.56 23.63
CA THR A 434 -3.68 -4.60 23.71
C THR A 434 -3.02 -4.63 25.09
N GLN A 435 -2.86 -3.48 25.75
CA GLN A 435 -2.29 -3.38 27.10
C GLN A 435 -3.16 -4.11 28.15
N GLN A 436 -4.47 -3.90 28.13
CA GLN A 436 -5.40 -4.59 29.05
C GLN A 436 -5.41 -6.11 28.79
N LEU A 437 -5.30 -6.51 27.50
CA LEU A 437 -5.20 -7.94 27.16
C LEU A 437 -3.90 -8.54 27.68
N VAL A 438 -2.77 -7.82 27.61
CA VAL A 438 -1.48 -8.25 28.20
C VAL A 438 -1.62 -8.48 29.70
N GLU A 439 -2.22 -7.51 30.43
CA GLU A 439 -2.46 -7.63 31.88
C GLU A 439 -3.33 -8.84 32.23
N GLN A 440 -4.43 -9.05 31.50
CA GLN A 440 -5.31 -10.18 31.72
C GLN A 440 -4.65 -11.52 31.38
N THR A 441 -3.86 -11.55 30.29
CA THR A 441 -3.06 -12.72 29.92
C THR A 441 -2.06 -13.07 31.00
N GLY A 442 -1.33 -12.09 31.53
CA GLY A 442 -0.38 -12.28 32.61
C GLY A 442 -1.02 -12.80 33.91
N ARG A 443 -2.27 -12.34 34.23
CA ARG A 443 -3.02 -12.85 35.39
C ARG A 443 -3.49 -14.30 35.18
N MET A 444 -3.93 -14.66 33.96
CA MET A 444 -4.42 -16.01 33.66
C MET A 444 -3.31 -17.03 33.45
N PHE A 445 -2.19 -16.61 32.89
CA PHE A 445 -1.04 -17.45 32.52
C PHE A 445 0.25 -16.88 33.11
N PRO A 446 0.43 -16.85 34.42
CA PRO A 446 1.52 -16.13 35.08
C PRO A 446 2.93 -16.67 34.75
N ALA A 447 3.04 -17.93 34.34
CA ALA A 447 4.29 -18.52 33.90
C ALA A 447 4.68 -18.19 32.46
N ALA A 448 3.77 -17.61 31.65
CA ALA A 448 4.03 -17.32 30.25
C ALA A 448 4.70 -15.97 30.07
N ARG A 449 5.73 -15.94 29.24
CA ARG A 449 6.41 -14.71 28.81
C ARG A 449 5.62 -14.06 27.68
N VAL A 450 5.06 -12.88 27.93
CA VAL A 450 4.19 -12.17 26.97
C VAL A 450 4.93 -11.04 26.29
N LEU A 451 4.84 -10.96 24.96
CA LEU A 451 5.26 -9.82 24.14
C LEU A 451 4.06 -9.11 23.55
N ARG A 452 4.17 -7.78 23.42
CA ARG A 452 3.16 -6.93 22.80
C ARG A 452 3.68 -6.34 21.50
N LEU A 453 2.87 -6.41 20.43
CA LEU A 453 3.17 -5.85 19.11
C LEU A 453 2.00 -4.98 18.64
N ASP A 454 2.08 -3.69 18.86
CA ASP A 454 1.16 -2.68 18.35
C ASP A 454 1.89 -1.37 18.03
N ALA A 455 1.15 -0.39 17.51
CA ALA A 455 1.74 0.89 17.09
C ALA A 455 2.42 1.65 18.24
N ASP A 456 1.94 1.51 19.49
CA ASP A 456 2.51 2.19 20.64
C ASP A 456 3.77 1.48 21.14
N ALA A 457 3.79 0.15 21.14
CA ALA A 457 4.97 -0.64 21.46
C ALA A 457 6.13 -0.40 20.47
N VAL A 458 5.80 -0.17 19.20
CA VAL A 458 6.79 0.10 18.13
C VAL A 458 7.38 1.52 18.21
N ARG A 459 6.70 2.48 18.84
CA ARG A 459 7.24 3.85 19.05
C ARG A 459 8.28 3.91 20.17
N GLY A 460 8.38 2.87 20.99
CA GLY A 460 9.39 2.73 22.04
C GLY A 460 10.74 2.23 21.51
N HIS A 461 11.60 1.75 22.42
CA HIS A 461 12.97 1.32 22.12
C HIS A 461 13.08 0.07 21.21
N ASP A 462 12.03 -0.75 21.10
CA ASP A 462 12.04 -1.94 20.26
C ASP A 462 11.31 -1.67 18.93
N SER A 463 11.99 -1.86 17.82
CA SER A 463 11.32 -1.88 16.52
C SER A 463 10.37 -3.09 16.45
N GLY A 464 9.25 -2.97 15.73
CA GLY A 464 8.32 -4.11 15.56
C GLY A 464 9.02 -5.37 15.05
N GLN A 465 10.10 -5.20 14.29
CA GLN A 465 10.95 -6.29 13.82
C GLN A 465 11.72 -6.96 14.97
N GLY A 466 12.29 -6.19 15.90
CA GLY A 466 12.99 -6.73 17.06
C GLY A 466 12.07 -7.55 17.97
N ILE A 467 10.79 -7.14 18.11
CA ILE A 467 9.76 -7.90 18.86
C ILE A 467 9.50 -9.26 18.16
N LEU A 468 9.32 -9.25 16.83
CA LEU A 468 9.11 -10.47 16.06
C LEU A 468 10.31 -11.42 16.08
N GLU A 469 11.54 -10.88 16.04
CA GLU A 469 12.77 -11.67 16.17
C GLU A 469 12.90 -12.31 17.55
N LYS A 470 12.58 -11.59 18.62
CA LYS A 470 12.53 -12.13 19.99
C LYS A 470 11.51 -13.28 20.08
N PHE A 471 10.32 -13.10 19.49
CA PHE A 471 9.30 -14.15 19.47
C PHE A 471 9.77 -15.37 18.68
N ARG A 472 10.30 -15.21 17.47
CA ARG A 472 10.86 -16.32 16.67
C ARG A 472 12.00 -17.08 17.35
N ALA A 473 12.82 -16.35 18.10
CA ALA A 473 13.92 -16.95 18.88
C ALA A 473 13.46 -17.69 20.15
N GLY A 474 12.13 -17.84 20.37
CA GLY A 474 11.60 -18.52 21.56
C GLY A 474 11.78 -17.73 22.87
N LYS A 475 12.06 -16.41 22.79
CA LYS A 475 12.25 -15.57 23.97
C LYS A 475 10.92 -15.17 24.62
N ALA A 476 9.79 -15.50 24.00
CA ALA A 476 8.45 -15.31 24.54
C ALA A 476 7.53 -16.44 24.09
N ASP A 477 6.50 -16.67 24.90
CA ASP A 477 5.56 -17.78 24.74
C ASP A 477 4.25 -17.31 24.10
N ILE A 478 3.84 -16.06 24.42
CA ILE A 478 2.62 -15.45 23.88
C ILE A 478 2.96 -14.11 23.23
N LEU A 479 2.53 -13.92 21.98
CA LEU A 479 2.57 -12.65 21.27
C LEU A 479 1.16 -12.08 21.17
N ILE A 480 0.95 -10.84 21.64
CA ILE A 480 -0.33 -10.12 21.56
C ILE A 480 -0.17 -8.94 20.60
N GLY A 481 -1.02 -8.85 19.58
CA GLY A 481 -0.92 -7.78 18.58
C GLY A 481 -2.24 -7.43 17.87
N THR A 482 -2.15 -6.36 17.08
CA THR A 482 -3.25 -5.85 16.24
C THR A 482 -2.85 -5.85 14.77
#